data_a90631e78abf6e3b8769ce193c0de14b
#
_entry.id   a90631e78abf6e3b8769ce193c0de14b
#
_cell.length_a   1.000
_cell.length_b   1.000
_cell.length_c   1.000
_cell.angle_alpha   90.00
_cell.angle_beta   90.00
_cell.angle_gamma   90.00
#
_symmetry.space_group_name_H-M   'P 1'
#
loop_
_entity.id
_entity.type
_entity.pdbx_description
1 polymer ?
#
loop_
_entity_poly.entity_id
_entity_poly.type
_entity_poly.pdbx_seq_one_letter_code
_entity_poly.pdbx_strand_id
1 'polypeptide(L)'
;MRMKKIGSIMPNKRTLAFVTMLTAMGAVLAGVVLATPGSGIVSATVAARAGFLSPVDIKFKVKDGRTEVVHVPDAQDTVIQQMVLAPGGHTGWHTHPGPVVVLIKSGTLTLYSRESHGCVARVYSAGQAFIDSGQGHVHLLENVSAHENVEFWATFFDVVPGGAFRFDAVNPGGGCPF
;
A
#
# COMPACT_ATOMS: atom_id res chain seq x y z
N MET A 1 -32.63 76.98 23.68
CA MET A 1 -31.81 76.05 22.84
C MET A 1 -31.34 74.86 23.73
N ARG A 2 -31.98 73.72 23.62
CA ARG A 2 -31.77 72.55 24.53
C ARG A 2 -30.84 71.59 23.84
N MET A 3 -29.61 71.40 24.34
CA MET A 3 -28.67 70.38 23.86
C MET A 3 -29.09 69.01 24.37
N LYS A 4 -29.31 68.08 23.43
CA LYS A 4 -29.53 66.65 23.72
C LYS A 4 -28.19 65.97 24.03
N LYS A 5 -28.06 65.37 25.22
CA LYS A 5 -26.95 64.50 25.55
C LYS A 5 -27.06 63.20 24.75
N ILE A 6 -26.01 62.82 24.04
CA ILE A 6 -25.86 61.53 23.39
C ILE A 6 -25.38 60.51 24.44
N GLY A 7 -26.20 59.53 24.75
CA GLY A 7 -25.84 58.48 25.67
C GLY A 7 -24.85 57.47 25.03
N SER A 8 -23.77 57.21 25.72
CA SER A 8 -22.77 56.21 25.38
C SER A 8 -23.37 54.79 25.64
N ILE A 9 -23.46 54.02 24.60
CA ILE A 9 -23.88 52.62 24.68
C ILE A 9 -22.62 51.79 24.98
N MET A 10 -22.48 51.29 26.22
CA MET A 10 -21.45 50.33 26.60
C MET A 10 -21.84 48.92 26.07
N PRO A 11 -20.97 48.22 25.39
CA PRO A 11 -21.27 46.86 24.94
C PRO A 11 -21.38 45.91 26.15
N ASN A 12 -22.43 45.09 26.11
CA ASN A 12 -22.78 44.17 27.17
C ASN A 12 -21.72 43.04 27.29
N LYS A 13 -21.20 42.83 28.51
CA LYS A 13 -20.17 41.84 28.83
C LYS A 13 -20.47 40.38 28.40
N ARG A 14 -21.73 40.10 28.05
CA ARG A 14 -22.18 38.81 27.52
C ARG A 14 -21.80 38.58 26.06
N THR A 15 -21.61 39.64 25.26
CA THR A 15 -21.22 39.51 23.85
C THR A 15 -19.72 39.26 23.66
N LEU A 16 -18.89 39.60 24.64
CA LEU A 16 -17.43 39.35 24.58
C LEU A 16 -17.06 37.88 24.88
N ALA A 17 -17.92 37.18 25.63
CA ALA A 17 -17.69 35.78 25.98
C ALA A 17 -17.96 34.79 24.83
N PHE A 18 -18.79 35.17 23.85
CA PHE A 18 -19.10 34.30 22.70
C PHE A 18 -18.07 34.34 21.57
N VAL A 19 -17.28 35.40 21.47
CA VAL A 19 -16.25 35.54 20.41
C VAL A 19 -14.96 34.78 20.78
N THR A 20 -14.66 34.57 22.08
CA THR A 20 -13.49 33.83 22.54
C THR A 20 -13.65 32.33 22.57
N MET A 21 -14.88 31.81 22.44
CA MET A 21 -15.14 30.36 22.47
C MET A 21 -15.14 29.69 21.07
N LEU A 22 -15.08 30.49 20.01
CA LEU A 22 -15.12 29.97 18.62
C LEU A 22 -13.73 29.77 17.98
N THR A 23 -12.64 30.13 18.67
CA THR A 23 -11.27 29.97 18.13
C THR A 23 -10.49 28.78 18.72
N ALA A 24 -11.10 27.99 19.60
CA ALA A 24 -10.47 26.79 20.19
C ALA A 24 -10.87 25.48 19.53
N MET A 25 -11.59 25.50 18.40
CA MET A 25 -12.03 24.30 17.73
C MET A 25 -11.38 24.22 16.35
N GLY A 26 -10.32 23.40 16.26
CA GLY A 26 -9.86 23.01 14.94
C GLY A 26 -8.38 22.86 14.67
N ALA A 27 -7.57 22.46 15.64
CA ALA A 27 -6.33 21.75 15.31
C ALA A 27 -6.62 20.25 15.27
N VAL A 28 -7.41 19.81 14.30
CA VAL A 28 -7.35 18.40 13.87
C VAL A 28 -5.95 18.24 13.25
N LEU A 29 -5.00 17.74 14.03
CA LEU A 29 -3.78 17.17 13.49
C LEU A 29 -4.21 16.01 12.59
N ALA A 30 -4.43 16.30 11.32
CA ALA A 30 -4.46 15.27 10.29
C ALA A 30 -3.06 14.64 10.32
N GLY A 31 -2.92 13.55 11.04
CA GLY A 31 -1.72 12.75 11.01
C GLY A 31 -1.47 12.39 9.55
N VAL A 32 -0.39 12.87 8.97
CA VAL A 32 0.04 12.45 7.65
C VAL A 32 0.45 10.99 7.79
N VAL A 33 -0.42 10.10 7.34
CA VAL A 33 -0.11 8.66 7.29
C VAL A 33 0.80 8.49 6.08
N LEU A 34 2.11 8.34 6.34
CA LEU A 34 3.10 8.16 5.28
C LEU A 34 3.15 6.68 4.89
N ALA A 35 3.14 6.43 3.58
CA ALA A 35 3.46 5.12 3.04
C ALA A 35 4.87 4.70 3.44
N THR A 36 5.09 3.42 3.69
CA THR A 36 6.43 2.88 4.00
C THR A 36 7.20 2.72 2.68
N PRO A 37 8.23 3.53 2.40
CA PRO A 37 9.01 3.37 1.18
C PRO A 37 9.81 2.07 1.20
N GLY A 38 10.13 1.54 0.02
CA GLY A 38 11.07 0.42 -0.10
C GLY A 38 12.50 0.84 0.27
N SER A 39 13.29 -0.12 0.74
CA SER A 39 14.70 0.07 1.12
C SER A 39 15.54 -1.10 0.65
N GLY A 40 16.83 -0.87 0.38
CA GLY A 40 17.73 -1.94 -0.05
C GLY A 40 17.37 -2.57 -1.41
N ILE A 41 16.67 -1.85 -2.28
CA ILE A 41 16.34 -2.31 -3.64
C ILE A 41 17.59 -2.09 -4.53
N VAL A 42 18.22 -3.20 -4.94
CA VAL A 42 19.38 -3.18 -5.84
C VAL A 42 18.94 -2.92 -7.27
N SER A 43 17.86 -3.58 -7.69
CA SER A 43 17.24 -3.36 -9.00
C SER A 43 15.74 -3.66 -8.97
N ALA A 44 14.99 -2.94 -9.82
CA ALA A 44 13.57 -3.15 -10.06
C ALA A 44 13.32 -2.82 -11.54
N THR A 45 13.46 -3.82 -12.41
CA THR A 45 13.42 -3.63 -13.86
C THR A 45 12.16 -4.23 -14.44
N VAL A 46 11.38 -3.45 -15.18
CA VAL A 46 10.29 -3.98 -16.01
C VAL A 46 10.93 -4.66 -17.22
N ALA A 47 10.86 -5.99 -17.24
CA ALA A 47 11.42 -6.81 -18.30
C ALA A 47 10.51 -6.83 -19.54
N ALA A 48 9.20 -6.80 -19.34
CA ALA A 48 8.22 -6.75 -20.42
C ALA A 48 6.92 -6.15 -19.92
N ARG A 49 6.19 -5.51 -20.84
CA ARG A 49 4.80 -5.09 -20.68
C ARG A 49 4.08 -5.30 -22.00
N ALA A 50 2.90 -5.90 -21.94
CA ALA A 50 2.07 -6.10 -23.12
C ALA A 50 0.58 -6.11 -22.76
N GLY A 51 -0.24 -5.60 -23.66
CA GLY A 51 -1.70 -5.70 -23.56
C GLY A 51 -2.22 -6.97 -24.26
N PHE A 52 -3.30 -7.53 -23.74
CA PHE A 52 -4.07 -8.53 -24.47
C PHE A 52 -4.75 -7.90 -25.68
N LEU A 53 -4.87 -8.63 -26.77
CA LEU A 53 -5.53 -8.12 -27.99
C LEU A 53 -6.99 -7.71 -27.72
N SER A 54 -7.65 -8.43 -26.82
CA SER A 54 -8.95 -8.09 -26.23
C SER A 54 -8.93 -8.45 -24.76
N PRO A 55 -9.78 -7.82 -23.91
CA PRO A 55 -9.84 -8.16 -22.49
C PRO A 55 -10.07 -9.65 -22.25
N VAL A 56 -9.40 -10.22 -21.28
CA VAL A 56 -9.50 -11.65 -20.92
C VAL A 56 -10.03 -11.83 -19.51
N ASP A 57 -10.87 -12.85 -19.33
CA ASP A 57 -11.36 -13.28 -18.02
C ASP A 57 -10.29 -14.19 -17.38
N ILE A 58 -9.73 -13.77 -16.25
CA ILE A 58 -8.69 -14.51 -15.51
C ILE A 58 -9.22 -14.88 -14.13
N LYS A 59 -9.13 -16.17 -13.79
CA LYS A 59 -9.48 -16.68 -12.45
C LYS A 59 -8.32 -17.46 -11.85
N PHE A 60 -7.86 -17.00 -10.68
CA PHE A 60 -6.92 -17.75 -9.85
C PHE A 60 -7.70 -18.37 -8.69
N LYS A 61 -7.57 -19.68 -8.53
CA LYS A 61 -8.09 -20.41 -7.36
C LYS A 61 -6.92 -20.86 -6.53
N VAL A 62 -6.62 -20.10 -5.48
CA VAL A 62 -5.50 -20.37 -4.56
C VAL A 62 -6.02 -21.18 -3.40
N LYS A 63 -5.29 -22.25 -3.02
CA LYS A 63 -5.57 -23.08 -1.85
C LYS A 63 -4.34 -23.06 -0.95
N ASP A 64 -4.29 -22.10 -0.03
CA ASP A 64 -3.24 -21.98 0.97
C ASP A 64 -3.92 -21.78 2.35
N GLY A 65 -4.17 -22.88 3.04
CA GLY A 65 -4.93 -22.90 4.29
C GLY A 65 -6.43 -22.64 4.11
N ARG A 66 -6.79 -21.71 3.27
CA ARG A 66 -8.17 -21.41 2.83
C ARG A 66 -8.25 -21.39 1.30
N THR A 67 -9.45 -21.52 0.77
CA THR A 67 -9.66 -21.32 -0.68
C THR A 67 -10.00 -19.88 -0.94
N GLU A 68 -9.21 -19.22 -1.77
CA GLU A 68 -9.46 -17.89 -2.28
C GLU A 68 -9.64 -17.95 -3.80
N VAL A 69 -10.60 -17.20 -4.34
CA VAL A 69 -10.79 -17.03 -5.78
C VAL A 69 -10.60 -15.57 -6.11
N VAL A 70 -9.53 -15.27 -6.82
CA VAL A 70 -9.27 -13.94 -7.38
C VAL A 70 -9.78 -13.93 -8.80
N HIS A 71 -10.69 -13.03 -9.11
CA HIS A 71 -11.33 -12.92 -10.44
C HIS A 71 -11.09 -11.55 -11.04
N VAL A 72 -10.57 -11.53 -12.26
CA VAL A 72 -10.36 -10.35 -13.09
C VAL A 72 -11.13 -10.59 -14.40
N PRO A 73 -12.32 -9.99 -14.57
CA PRO A 73 -13.19 -10.31 -15.70
C PRO A 73 -12.74 -9.70 -17.03
N ASP A 74 -11.90 -8.66 -17.00
CA ASP A 74 -11.53 -7.84 -18.16
C ASP A 74 -10.08 -7.37 -18.12
N ALA A 75 -9.16 -8.26 -17.73
CA ALA A 75 -7.72 -7.96 -17.68
C ALA A 75 -7.23 -7.44 -19.03
N GLN A 76 -6.49 -6.33 -19.02
CA GLN A 76 -6.03 -5.61 -20.21
C GLN A 76 -4.53 -5.75 -20.40
N ASP A 77 -3.70 -5.13 -19.52
CA ASP A 77 -2.24 -5.25 -19.57
C ASP A 77 -1.72 -6.29 -18.60
N THR A 78 -0.58 -6.88 -18.94
CA THR A 78 0.27 -7.66 -18.05
C THR A 78 1.67 -7.08 -18.04
N VAL A 79 2.33 -7.14 -16.87
CA VAL A 79 3.69 -6.61 -16.66
C VAL A 79 4.55 -7.70 -16.05
N ILE A 80 5.77 -7.84 -16.51
CA ILE A 80 6.77 -8.72 -15.90
C ILE A 80 7.89 -7.84 -15.35
N GLN A 81 8.16 -7.97 -14.06
CA GLN A 81 9.25 -7.25 -13.37
C GLN A 81 10.22 -8.21 -12.74
N GLN A 82 11.51 -7.93 -12.91
CA GLN A 82 12.59 -8.50 -12.11
C GLN A 82 12.92 -7.57 -10.97
N MET A 83 13.11 -8.11 -9.77
CA MET A 83 13.54 -7.36 -8.60
C MET A 83 14.66 -8.08 -7.85
N VAL A 84 15.62 -7.30 -7.35
CA VAL A 84 16.70 -7.78 -6.48
C VAL A 84 16.71 -6.93 -5.23
N LEU A 85 16.64 -7.58 -4.06
CA LEU A 85 16.78 -6.94 -2.76
C LEU A 85 18.11 -7.35 -2.12
N ALA A 86 18.84 -6.37 -1.61
CA ALA A 86 20.02 -6.59 -0.78
C ALA A 86 19.65 -7.24 0.58
N PRO A 87 20.61 -7.72 1.35
CA PRO A 87 20.42 -8.14 2.72
C PRO A 87 19.69 -7.06 3.54
N GLY A 88 18.62 -7.42 4.26
CA GLY A 88 17.76 -6.52 5.00
C GLY A 88 16.91 -5.57 4.14
N GLY A 89 16.94 -5.71 2.82
CA GLY A 89 16.14 -4.90 1.91
C GLY A 89 14.67 -5.33 1.88
N HIS A 90 13.78 -4.39 1.64
CA HIS A 90 12.34 -4.64 1.57
C HIS A 90 11.65 -3.75 0.53
N THR A 91 10.50 -4.21 0.04
CA THR A 91 9.72 -3.48 -0.96
C THR A 91 8.98 -2.25 -0.40
N GLY A 92 8.84 -2.12 0.91
CA GLY A 92 7.84 -1.28 1.55
C GLY A 92 6.43 -1.89 1.43
N TRP A 93 5.50 -1.37 2.22
CA TRP A 93 4.11 -1.78 2.19
C TRP A 93 3.45 -1.29 0.91
N HIS A 94 2.76 -2.19 0.19
CA HIS A 94 2.14 -1.86 -1.08
C HIS A 94 1.01 -2.84 -1.44
N THR A 95 0.30 -2.52 -2.51
CA THR A 95 -0.73 -3.34 -3.12
C THR A 95 -0.66 -3.26 -4.65
N HIS A 96 -1.44 -4.09 -5.33
CA HIS A 96 -1.53 -4.19 -6.78
C HIS A 96 -2.97 -4.08 -7.27
N PRO A 97 -3.23 -3.64 -8.53
CA PRO A 97 -4.58 -3.57 -9.08
C PRO A 97 -5.22 -4.96 -9.21
N GLY A 98 -4.44 -5.98 -9.56
CA GLY A 98 -4.89 -7.36 -9.71
C GLY A 98 -3.90 -8.37 -9.16
N PRO A 99 -4.11 -9.67 -9.42
CA PRO A 99 -3.27 -10.74 -8.92
C PRO A 99 -1.85 -10.67 -9.49
N VAL A 100 -0.90 -11.13 -8.67
CA VAL A 100 0.53 -11.19 -9.02
C VAL A 100 1.04 -12.59 -8.76
N VAL A 101 1.68 -13.18 -9.77
CA VAL A 101 2.45 -14.42 -9.61
C VAL A 101 3.90 -14.06 -9.37
N VAL A 102 4.44 -14.47 -8.22
CA VAL A 102 5.84 -14.21 -7.83
C VAL A 102 6.62 -15.51 -7.82
N LEU A 103 7.79 -15.52 -8.48
CA LEU A 103 8.71 -16.64 -8.57
C LEU A 103 10.05 -16.25 -7.96
N ILE A 104 10.54 -17.04 -7.00
CA ILE A 104 11.84 -16.80 -6.38
C ILE A 104 12.93 -17.51 -7.22
N LYS A 105 13.83 -16.72 -7.80
CA LYS A 105 14.93 -17.25 -8.61
C LYS A 105 16.13 -17.65 -7.75
N SER A 106 16.50 -16.81 -6.77
CA SER A 106 17.61 -17.09 -5.86
C SER A 106 17.37 -16.43 -4.49
N GLY A 107 17.98 -16.98 -3.45
CA GLY A 107 17.84 -16.51 -2.08
C GLY A 107 16.52 -16.94 -1.43
N THR A 108 16.13 -16.20 -0.40
CA THR A 108 14.91 -16.44 0.39
C THR A 108 14.19 -15.14 0.63
N LEU A 109 12.90 -15.11 0.32
CA LEU A 109 12.01 -13.93 0.42
C LEU A 109 10.95 -14.19 1.49
N THR A 110 10.74 -13.21 2.36
CA THR A 110 9.67 -13.25 3.37
C THR A 110 8.55 -12.31 2.94
N LEU A 111 7.33 -12.84 2.84
CA LEU A 111 6.10 -12.10 2.60
C LEU A 111 5.42 -11.82 3.94
N TYR A 112 5.18 -10.55 4.23
CA TYR A 112 4.36 -10.12 5.37
C TYR A 112 3.02 -9.60 4.88
N SER A 113 1.95 -10.02 5.53
CA SER A 113 0.60 -9.50 5.33
C SER A 113 -0.17 -9.49 6.63
N ARG A 114 -1.16 -8.58 6.74
CA ARG A 114 -2.06 -8.58 7.89
C ARG A 114 -3.24 -9.51 7.63
N GLU A 115 -3.48 -10.42 8.55
CA GLU A 115 -4.65 -11.27 8.60
C GLU A 115 -5.52 -10.97 9.84
N SER A 116 -6.62 -11.70 10.01
CA SER A 116 -7.58 -11.49 11.11
C SER A 116 -6.95 -11.59 12.51
N HIS A 117 -5.88 -12.37 12.66
CA HIS A 117 -5.23 -12.64 13.94
C HIS A 117 -3.90 -11.91 14.14
N GLY A 118 -3.56 -10.96 13.27
CA GLY A 118 -2.32 -10.19 13.35
C GLY A 118 -1.49 -10.27 12.07
N CYS A 119 -0.20 -9.96 12.19
CA CYS A 119 0.74 -10.06 11.09
C CYS A 119 1.17 -11.52 10.86
N VAL A 120 1.14 -11.94 9.61
CA VAL A 120 1.61 -13.26 9.18
C VAL A 120 2.83 -13.09 8.30
N ALA A 121 3.86 -13.91 8.57
CA ALA A 121 5.06 -14.03 7.75
C ALA A 121 5.08 -15.38 7.06
N ARG A 122 5.28 -15.39 5.74
CA ARG A 122 5.47 -16.59 4.94
C ARG A 122 6.79 -16.52 4.20
N VAL A 123 7.58 -17.59 4.27
CA VAL A 123 8.93 -17.66 3.71
C VAL A 123 8.92 -18.50 2.44
N TYR A 124 9.52 -17.96 1.39
CA TYR A 124 9.67 -18.62 0.09
C TYR A 124 11.12 -18.62 -0.34
N SER A 125 11.63 -19.80 -0.69
CA SER A 125 13.02 -20.01 -1.14
C SER A 125 13.10 -20.16 -2.66
N ALA A 126 14.31 -20.12 -3.19
CA ALA A 126 14.59 -20.34 -4.61
C ALA A 126 13.87 -21.59 -5.14
N GLY A 127 13.23 -21.45 -6.30
CA GLY A 127 12.41 -22.48 -6.95
C GLY A 127 10.97 -22.54 -6.47
N GLN A 128 10.57 -21.74 -5.47
CA GLN A 128 9.19 -21.62 -5.01
C GLN A 128 8.49 -20.41 -5.64
N ALA A 129 7.17 -20.44 -5.63
CA ALA A 129 6.32 -19.37 -6.11
C ALA A 129 5.11 -19.17 -5.19
N PHE A 130 4.53 -17.97 -5.23
CA PHE A 130 3.25 -17.68 -4.59
C PHE A 130 2.40 -16.76 -5.46
N ILE A 131 1.13 -16.65 -5.11
CA ILE A 131 0.19 -15.71 -5.73
C ILE A 131 -0.24 -14.71 -4.67
N ASP A 132 -0.01 -13.43 -4.94
CA ASP A 132 -0.66 -12.33 -4.24
C ASP A 132 -1.98 -12.02 -4.94
N SER A 133 -3.06 -11.85 -4.17
CA SER A 133 -4.39 -11.57 -4.73
C SER A 133 -4.49 -10.19 -5.36
N GLY A 134 -3.65 -9.24 -4.96
CA GLY A 134 -3.82 -7.84 -5.36
C GLY A 134 -5.15 -7.28 -4.87
N GLN A 135 -5.81 -6.43 -5.68
CA GLN A 135 -7.15 -5.91 -5.42
C GLN A 135 -7.31 -5.28 -4.02
N GLY A 136 -6.27 -4.56 -3.56
CA GLY A 136 -6.25 -3.93 -2.25
C GLY A 136 -5.62 -4.76 -1.14
N HIS A 137 -5.18 -6.00 -1.39
CA HIS A 137 -4.39 -6.76 -0.43
C HIS A 137 -3.03 -6.10 -0.20
N VAL A 138 -2.80 -5.62 1.04
CA VAL A 138 -1.57 -4.89 1.41
C VAL A 138 -0.55 -5.86 1.96
N HIS A 139 0.65 -5.84 1.40
CA HIS A 139 1.75 -6.71 1.79
C HIS A 139 3.12 -6.03 1.68
N LEU A 140 4.14 -6.68 2.21
CA LEU A 140 5.55 -6.29 2.13
C LEU A 140 6.40 -7.53 1.87
N LEU A 141 7.39 -7.41 1.01
CA LEU A 141 8.39 -8.43 0.75
C LEU A 141 9.73 -7.99 1.33
N GLU A 142 10.39 -8.88 2.08
CA GLU A 142 11.67 -8.61 2.73
C GLU A 142 12.68 -9.71 2.46
N ASN A 143 13.93 -9.32 2.23
CA ASN A 143 15.09 -10.18 2.30
C ASN A 143 15.66 -10.18 3.72
N VAL A 144 15.28 -11.14 4.54
CA VAL A 144 15.77 -11.25 5.93
C VAL A 144 17.18 -11.84 6.05
N SER A 145 17.82 -12.22 4.93
CA SER A 145 19.22 -12.67 4.91
C SER A 145 20.15 -11.55 5.37
N ALA A 146 21.20 -11.88 6.10
CA ALA A 146 22.27 -10.93 6.46
C ALA A 146 23.38 -10.86 5.41
N HIS A 147 23.41 -11.75 4.42
CA HIS A 147 24.57 -11.94 3.56
C HIS A 147 24.28 -12.01 2.07
N GLU A 148 23.10 -12.49 1.66
CA GLU A 148 22.81 -12.80 0.27
C GLU A 148 21.67 -11.97 -0.26
N ASN A 149 21.77 -11.54 -1.51
CA ASN A 149 20.67 -10.94 -2.24
C ASN A 149 19.56 -11.97 -2.50
N VAL A 150 18.33 -11.51 -2.56
CA VAL A 150 17.22 -12.29 -3.13
C VAL A 150 16.88 -11.71 -4.51
N GLU A 151 16.72 -12.58 -5.50
CA GLU A 151 16.15 -12.23 -6.80
C GLU A 151 14.83 -12.93 -7.01
N PHE A 152 13.82 -12.18 -7.43
CA PHE A 152 12.51 -12.70 -7.78
C PHE A 152 11.93 -12.00 -9.00
N TRP A 153 10.99 -12.70 -9.64
CA TRP A 153 10.25 -12.23 -10.80
C TRP A 153 8.78 -12.18 -10.45
N ALA A 154 8.13 -11.10 -10.85
CA ALA A 154 6.70 -10.89 -10.59
C ALA A 154 5.99 -10.63 -11.91
N THR A 155 4.88 -11.35 -12.14
CA THR A 155 3.97 -11.12 -13.25
C THR A 155 2.67 -10.55 -12.72
N PHE A 156 2.37 -9.32 -13.12
CA PHE A 156 1.19 -8.55 -12.71
C PHE A 156 0.10 -8.68 -13.76
N PHE A 157 -1.11 -8.92 -13.31
CA PHE A 157 -2.31 -8.97 -14.15
C PHE A 157 -3.23 -7.82 -13.77
N ASP A 158 -4.20 -7.50 -14.68
CA ASP A 158 -5.17 -6.43 -14.47
C ASP A 158 -4.53 -5.05 -14.28
N VAL A 159 -3.55 -4.76 -15.09
CA VAL A 159 -2.92 -3.43 -15.12
C VAL A 159 -3.63 -2.59 -16.17
N VAL A 160 -4.04 -1.37 -15.78
CA VAL A 160 -4.59 -0.40 -16.74
C VAL A 160 -3.54 -0.10 -17.82
N PRO A 161 -3.89 -0.04 -19.13
CA PRO A 161 -2.93 0.23 -20.19
C PRO A 161 -2.05 1.45 -19.93
N GLY A 162 -0.73 1.23 -19.87
CA GLY A 162 0.24 2.27 -19.51
C GLY A 162 0.24 2.69 -18.03
N GLY A 163 -0.67 2.19 -17.21
CA GLY A 163 -0.83 2.60 -15.82
C GLY A 163 0.14 1.94 -14.82
N ALA A 164 0.02 2.34 -13.55
CA ALA A 164 0.80 1.77 -12.46
C ALA A 164 0.33 0.35 -12.14
N PHE A 165 1.28 -0.53 -11.84
CA PHE A 165 1.03 -1.91 -11.41
C PHE A 165 1.34 -2.11 -9.93
N ARG A 166 1.73 -1.05 -9.22
CA ARG A 166 2.01 -1.01 -7.80
C ARG A 166 1.54 0.32 -7.20
N PHE A 167 0.95 0.24 -6.01
CA PHE A 167 0.52 1.39 -5.22
C PHE A 167 1.10 1.28 -3.81
N ASP A 168 1.83 2.30 -3.36
CA ASP A 168 2.36 2.34 -2.01
C ASP A 168 1.24 2.40 -0.99
N ALA A 169 1.43 1.72 0.13
CA ALA A 169 0.47 1.63 1.21
C ALA A 169 1.13 1.95 2.56
N VAL A 170 0.32 2.20 3.55
CA VAL A 170 0.77 2.34 4.93
C VAL A 170 0.91 0.97 5.59
N ASN A 171 1.75 0.89 6.63
CA ASN A 171 1.81 -0.30 7.46
C ASN A 171 0.41 -0.64 8.00
N PRO A 172 -0.13 -1.84 7.75
CA PRO A 172 -1.47 -2.22 8.18
C PRO A 172 -1.58 -2.45 9.70
N GLY A 173 -0.50 -2.27 10.46
CA GLY A 173 -0.46 -2.53 11.91
C GLY A 173 -0.55 -4.02 12.26
N GLY A 174 -1.05 -4.33 13.45
CA GLY A 174 -1.21 -5.72 13.89
C GLY A 174 0.10 -6.44 14.22
N GLY A 175 1.18 -5.68 14.53
CA GLY A 175 2.51 -6.22 14.80
C GLY A 175 3.33 -6.49 13.54
N CYS A 176 2.91 -5.99 12.38
CA CYS A 176 3.70 -6.05 11.15
C CYS A 176 4.95 -5.15 11.24
N PRO A 177 6.09 -5.55 10.60
CA PRO A 177 7.34 -4.79 10.63
C PRO A 177 7.23 -3.48 9.84
N PHE A 178 8.11 -2.52 10.15
CA PHE A 178 8.31 -1.18 9.53
C PHE A 178 7.20 -0.17 9.75
#